data_9a7ddee34ac1452e8ae6807b1732ffc4
#
_entry.id   9a7ddee34ac1452e8ae6807b1732ffc4
#
_cell.length_a   1.000
_cell.length_b   1.000
_cell.length_c   1.000
_cell.angle_alpha   90.00
_cell.angle_beta   90.00
_cell.angle_gamma   90.00
#
_symmetry.space_group_name_H-M   'P 1'
#
loop_
_entity.id
_entity.type
_entity.pdbx_description
1 polymer ?
#
loop_
_entity_poly.entity_id
_entity_poly.type
_entity_poly.pdbx_seq_one_letter_code
_entity_poly.pdbx_strand_id
1 'polypeptide(L)'
;MNDMAHLIPALPESIFRAYDIRGVVGDTLHAETAYWIGRAVGAQSLAQGEPNVVVGRDGRLSGPMLVARLIQGLADAGCQVSDVGLVPTPALYFAANVLAGKSGVMLTGSHNPPNYNGFKIVIAGDTLANEQIQALLTRLQTNDLSRGEGKVEKVDILPRYHQQIVGDIKLAKRLKVVVDCGNGAAGINAPQLIEALNCEVIPLFCDVDGNFPNHHPDPGKPENLVDLIAKVKETGADLGLAFDGDGDRVGVVTNTGSIVYPDRLLMLFA
;
A
#
# COMPACT_ATOMS: atom_id res chain seq x y z
N MET A 1 -10.35 16.18 -38.37
CA MET A 1 -9.62 16.05 -37.09
C MET A 1 -9.47 14.56 -36.85
N ASN A 2 -8.23 14.06 -36.97
CA ASN A 2 -7.97 12.62 -36.85
C ASN A 2 -8.27 12.16 -35.43
N ASP A 3 -9.38 11.45 -35.28
CA ASP A 3 -9.66 10.64 -34.11
C ASP A 3 -8.75 9.39 -34.16
N MET A 4 -7.48 9.58 -33.81
CA MET A 4 -6.64 8.44 -33.45
C MET A 4 -7.18 7.96 -32.10
N ALA A 5 -8.24 7.15 -32.14
CA ALA A 5 -8.63 6.33 -31.03
C ALA A 5 -7.34 5.61 -30.56
N HIS A 6 -6.81 6.03 -29.42
CA HIS A 6 -5.70 5.32 -28.80
C HIS A 6 -6.19 3.88 -28.58
N LEU A 7 -5.73 2.99 -29.47
CA LEU A 7 -6.01 1.57 -29.34
C LEU A 7 -5.49 1.13 -27.96
N ILE A 8 -6.39 0.68 -27.10
CA ILE A 8 -6.02 0.12 -25.81
C ILE A 8 -5.15 -1.10 -26.12
N PRO A 9 -3.90 -1.16 -25.64
CA PRO A 9 -3.05 -2.32 -25.87
C PRO A 9 -3.70 -3.56 -25.24
N ALA A 10 -3.43 -4.73 -25.80
CA ALA A 10 -3.82 -5.99 -25.18
C ALA A 10 -3.07 -6.12 -23.84
N LEU A 11 -3.77 -5.95 -22.73
CA LEU A 11 -3.19 -6.11 -21.41
C LEU A 11 -3.18 -7.60 -21.01
N PRO A 12 -2.13 -8.06 -20.31
CA PRO A 12 -2.08 -9.44 -19.83
C PRO A 12 -3.21 -9.69 -18.83
N GLU A 13 -4.16 -10.57 -19.17
CA GLU A 13 -5.30 -10.90 -18.29
C GLU A 13 -4.83 -11.52 -16.97
N SER A 14 -3.68 -12.20 -16.98
CA SER A 14 -3.08 -12.87 -15.81
C SER A 14 -2.71 -11.93 -14.66
N ILE A 15 -2.61 -10.60 -14.89
CA ILE A 15 -2.36 -9.64 -13.83
C ILE A 15 -3.61 -9.29 -13.03
N PHE A 16 -4.82 -9.50 -13.58
CA PHE A 16 -6.10 -9.24 -12.91
C PHE A 16 -6.49 -10.44 -12.05
N ARG A 17 -6.05 -10.43 -10.79
CA ARG A 17 -6.20 -11.55 -9.85
C ARG A 17 -7.45 -11.41 -8.99
N ALA A 18 -7.64 -12.37 -8.06
CA ALA A 18 -8.82 -12.41 -7.21
C ALA A 18 -8.95 -11.20 -6.26
N TYR A 19 -7.83 -10.62 -5.79
CA TYR A 19 -7.88 -9.57 -4.76
C TYR A 19 -7.09 -8.29 -5.11
N ASP A 20 -6.37 -8.31 -6.21
CA ASP A 20 -5.57 -7.19 -6.67
C ASP A 20 -5.22 -7.33 -8.16
N ILE A 21 -4.63 -6.28 -8.72
CA ILE A 21 -3.93 -6.36 -10.00
C ILE A 21 -2.45 -6.44 -9.68
N ARG A 22 -1.73 -7.47 -10.19
CA ARG A 22 -0.33 -7.69 -9.85
C ARG A 22 0.46 -8.30 -11.01
N GLY A 23 1.63 -7.74 -11.29
CA GLY A 23 2.49 -8.20 -12.37
C GLY A 23 3.99 -8.05 -12.07
N VAL A 24 4.81 -8.62 -12.94
CA VAL A 24 6.26 -8.46 -12.98
C VAL A 24 6.58 -7.21 -13.80
N VAL A 25 7.30 -6.27 -13.18
CA VAL A 25 7.66 -5.00 -13.82
C VAL A 25 8.66 -5.26 -14.96
N GLY A 26 8.35 -4.71 -16.15
CA GLY A 26 9.14 -4.91 -17.35
C GLY A 26 8.75 -6.16 -18.17
N ASP A 27 7.84 -6.98 -17.64
CA ASP A 27 7.29 -8.15 -18.34
C ASP A 27 5.76 -8.00 -18.53
N THR A 28 4.99 -8.14 -17.46
CA THR A 28 3.52 -8.07 -17.49
C THR A 28 2.97 -6.74 -16.99
N LEU A 29 3.79 -5.93 -16.31
CA LEU A 29 3.42 -4.62 -15.77
C LEU A 29 4.37 -3.54 -16.26
N HIS A 30 3.85 -2.63 -17.09
CA HIS A 30 4.56 -1.51 -17.68
C HIS A 30 3.89 -0.17 -17.32
N ALA A 31 4.57 0.94 -17.62
CA ALA A 31 4.03 2.28 -17.44
C ALA A 31 2.69 2.48 -18.20
N GLU A 32 2.58 1.94 -19.39
CA GLU A 32 1.35 2.01 -20.19
C GLU A 32 0.22 1.18 -19.57
N THR A 33 0.53 -0.01 -19.04
CA THR A 33 -0.42 -0.83 -18.28
C THR A 33 -1.00 -0.05 -17.09
N ALA A 34 -0.13 0.65 -16.33
CA ALA A 34 -0.56 1.48 -15.20
C ALA A 34 -1.48 2.62 -15.62
N TYR A 35 -1.21 3.26 -16.76
CA TYR A 35 -2.08 4.30 -17.32
C TYR A 35 -3.49 3.75 -17.62
N TRP A 36 -3.59 2.62 -18.33
CA TRP A 36 -4.88 2.05 -18.69
C TRP A 36 -5.65 1.51 -17.48
N ILE A 37 -4.95 0.96 -16.49
CA ILE A 37 -5.57 0.61 -15.19
C ILE A 37 -6.15 1.88 -14.55
N GLY A 38 -5.42 3.01 -14.55
CA GLY A 38 -5.92 4.30 -14.06
C GLY A 38 -7.18 4.75 -14.79
N ARG A 39 -7.23 4.60 -16.13
CA ARG A 39 -8.42 4.89 -16.94
C ARG A 39 -9.62 4.03 -16.56
N ALA A 40 -9.43 2.72 -16.35
CA ALA A 40 -10.51 1.80 -15.98
C ALA A 40 -11.02 2.06 -14.55
N VAL A 41 -10.10 2.26 -13.59
CA VAL A 41 -10.45 2.61 -12.21
C VAL A 41 -11.19 3.93 -12.15
N GLY A 42 -10.73 4.95 -12.88
CA GLY A 42 -11.38 6.25 -12.94
C GLY A 42 -12.80 6.15 -13.53
N ALA A 43 -12.97 5.41 -14.63
CA ALA A 43 -14.30 5.20 -15.22
C ALA A 43 -15.24 4.45 -14.25
N GLN A 44 -14.72 3.44 -13.53
CA GLN A 44 -15.49 2.69 -12.53
C GLN A 44 -15.88 3.59 -11.34
N SER A 45 -14.94 4.39 -10.84
CA SER A 45 -15.17 5.31 -9.73
C SER A 45 -16.25 6.34 -10.06
N LEU A 46 -16.14 6.98 -11.23
CA LEU A 46 -17.15 7.94 -11.71
C LEU A 46 -18.52 7.31 -11.93
N ALA A 47 -18.59 6.07 -12.44
CA ALA A 47 -19.85 5.35 -12.62
C ALA A 47 -20.55 5.04 -11.28
N GLN A 48 -19.80 4.99 -10.17
CA GLN A 48 -20.31 4.85 -8.81
C GLN A 48 -20.56 6.19 -8.10
N GLY A 49 -20.38 7.31 -8.79
CA GLY A 49 -20.57 8.64 -8.21
C GLY A 49 -19.39 9.13 -7.35
N GLU A 50 -18.23 8.50 -7.47
CA GLU A 50 -17.01 8.78 -6.70
C GLU A 50 -15.95 9.50 -7.56
N PRO A 51 -16.00 10.83 -7.71
CA PRO A 51 -15.06 11.56 -8.56
C PRO A 51 -13.68 11.75 -7.93
N ASN A 52 -13.54 11.57 -6.62
CA ASN A 52 -12.30 11.80 -5.89
C ASN A 52 -11.59 10.48 -5.61
N VAL A 53 -10.30 10.39 -5.97
CA VAL A 53 -9.49 9.17 -5.78
C VAL A 53 -8.16 9.53 -5.13
N VAL A 54 -7.83 8.88 -4.01
CA VAL A 54 -6.53 9.01 -3.37
C VAL A 54 -5.56 8.00 -3.99
N VAL A 55 -4.32 8.40 -4.25
CA VAL A 55 -3.28 7.53 -4.78
C VAL A 55 -2.06 7.59 -3.89
N GLY A 56 -1.54 6.41 -3.52
CA GLY A 56 -0.29 6.27 -2.79
C GLY A 56 0.54 5.12 -3.34
N ARG A 57 1.79 5.03 -2.90
CA ARG A 57 2.70 3.95 -3.29
C ARG A 57 3.59 3.50 -2.14
N ASP A 58 4.08 2.26 -2.22
CA ASP A 58 5.15 1.75 -1.36
C ASP A 58 6.55 2.20 -1.82
N GLY A 59 7.60 1.65 -1.19
CA GLY A 59 9.01 1.99 -1.40
C GLY A 59 9.66 1.37 -2.65
N ARG A 60 8.95 0.57 -3.46
CA ARG A 60 9.53 -0.13 -4.61
C ARG A 60 10.08 0.83 -5.65
N LEU A 61 11.23 0.47 -6.27
CA LEU A 61 11.93 1.30 -7.25
C LEU A 61 11.09 1.64 -8.49
N SER A 62 10.20 0.74 -8.89
CA SER A 62 9.26 0.97 -9.99
C SER A 62 8.10 1.92 -9.65
N GLY A 63 7.89 2.20 -8.36
CA GLY A 63 6.77 2.98 -7.84
C GLY A 63 6.61 4.35 -8.51
N PRO A 64 7.64 5.21 -8.55
CA PRO A 64 7.50 6.57 -9.12
C PRO A 64 7.04 6.59 -10.58
N MET A 65 7.55 5.68 -11.41
CA MET A 65 7.17 5.59 -12.83
C MET A 65 5.72 5.12 -12.99
N LEU A 66 5.34 4.06 -12.29
CA LEU A 66 4.02 3.47 -12.42
C LEU A 66 2.93 4.36 -11.83
N VAL A 67 3.18 5.00 -10.67
CA VAL A 67 2.20 5.88 -10.03
C VAL A 67 1.93 7.13 -10.86
N ALA A 68 2.94 7.71 -11.50
CA ALA A 68 2.75 8.87 -12.38
C ALA A 68 1.79 8.56 -13.54
N ARG A 69 1.90 7.36 -14.12
CA ARG A 69 1.04 6.93 -15.21
C ARG A 69 -0.37 6.54 -14.74
N LEU A 70 -0.49 5.92 -13.57
CA LEU A 70 -1.78 5.66 -12.93
C LEU A 70 -2.55 6.96 -12.68
N ILE A 71 -1.90 7.95 -12.06
CA ILE A 71 -2.47 9.27 -11.76
C ILE A 71 -2.92 9.96 -13.06
N GLN A 72 -2.11 9.91 -14.11
CA GLN A 72 -2.48 10.48 -15.42
C GLN A 72 -3.75 9.78 -15.96
N GLY A 73 -3.81 8.45 -15.90
CA GLY A 73 -4.99 7.70 -16.36
C GLY A 73 -6.26 8.07 -15.60
N LEU A 74 -6.18 8.22 -14.28
CA LEU A 74 -7.30 8.68 -13.44
C LEU A 74 -7.74 10.11 -13.81
N ALA A 75 -6.80 11.02 -13.98
CA ALA A 75 -7.10 12.41 -14.36
C ALA A 75 -7.72 12.51 -15.77
N ASP A 76 -7.22 11.74 -16.74
CA ASP A 76 -7.76 11.66 -18.09
C ASP A 76 -9.14 10.98 -18.15
N ALA A 77 -9.50 10.21 -17.12
CA ALA A 77 -10.87 9.70 -16.93
C ALA A 77 -11.81 10.78 -16.38
N GLY A 78 -11.30 11.85 -15.75
CA GLY A 78 -12.05 12.94 -15.14
C GLY A 78 -12.04 12.97 -13.62
N CYS A 79 -11.26 12.10 -12.96
CA CYS A 79 -11.18 12.05 -11.50
C CYS A 79 -10.34 13.19 -10.92
N GLN A 80 -10.72 13.67 -9.73
CA GLN A 80 -9.89 14.51 -8.88
C GLN A 80 -8.95 13.60 -8.07
N VAL A 81 -7.64 13.76 -8.24
CA VAL A 81 -6.66 12.84 -7.66
C VAL A 81 -5.88 13.53 -6.54
N SER A 82 -5.91 12.95 -5.34
CA SER A 82 -5.05 13.34 -4.22
C SER A 82 -3.86 12.36 -4.14
N ASP A 83 -2.68 12.82 -4.57
CA ASP A 83 -1.42 12.06 -4.50
C ASP A 83 -0.81 12.21 -3.09
N VAL A 84 -0.88 11.14 -2.29
CA VAL A 84 -0.29 11.10 -0.94
C VAL A 84 1.16 10.58 -0.93
N GLY A 85 1.72 10.27 -2.08
CA GLY A 85 3.11 9.91 -2.25
C GLY A 85 3.49 8.53 -1.70
N LEU A 86 4.67 8.46 -1.07
CA LEU A 86 5.17 7.27 -0.39
C LEU A 86 4.50 7.16 0.98
N VAL A 87 3.68 6.13 1.17
CA VAL A 87 2.95 5.86 2.41
C VAL A 87 2.79 4.35 2.60
N PRO A 88 2.63 3.84 3.83
CA PRO A 88 2.15 2.49 4.03
C PRO A 88 0.66 2.36 3.66
N THR A 89 0.24 1.16 3.27
CA THR A 89 -1.14 0.87 2.83
C THR A 89 -2.22 1.33 3.84
N PRO A 90 -2.07 1.15 5.17
CA PRO A 90 -3.04 1.67 6.13
C PRO A 90 -3.22 3.19 6.08
N ALA A 91 -2.15 3.95 5.82
CA ALA A 91 -2.23 5.40 5.69
C ALA A 91 -2.97 5.83 4.41
N LEU A 92 -2.86 5.06 3.32
CA LEU A 92 -3.69 5.28 2.12
C LEU A 92 -5.17 5.05 2.43
N TYR A 93 -5.53 3.97 3.09
CA TYR A 93 -6.93 3.70 3.44
C TYR A 93 -7.50 4.76 4.38
N PHE A 94 -6.69 5.23 5.33
CA PHE A 94 -7.05 6.39 6.14
C PHE A 94 -7.29 7.63 5.26
N ALA A 95 -6.38 7.95 4.35
CA ALA A 95 -6.51 9.08 3.43
C ALA A 95 -7.78 8.98 2.58
N ALA A 96 -8.10 7.81 2.02
CA ALA A 96 -9.32 7.58 1.25
C ALA A 96 -10.59 7.89 2.08
N ASN A 97 -10.58 7.57 3.37
CA ASN A 97 -11.71 7.85 4.25
C ASN A 97 -11.87 9.33 4.65
N VAL A 98 -10.75 10.10 4.76
CA VAL A 98 -10.79 11.45 5.34
C VAL A 98 -10.66 12.58 4.30
N LEU A 99 -10.21 12.29 3.08
CA LEU A 99 -10.05 13.26 1.99
C LEU A 99 -11.24 13.32 1.03
N ALA A 100 -12.27 12.52 1.24
CA ALA A 100 -13.50 12.40 0.49
C ALA A 100 -13.59 11.17 -0.44
N GLY A 101 -14.80 10.67 -0.64
CA GLY A 101 -15.13 9.65 -1.64
C GLY A 101 -14.82 8.22 -1.23
N LYS A 102 -14.05 7.97 -0.19
CA LYS A 102 -13.64 6.63 0.26
C LYS A 102 -13.07 5.76 -0.86
N SER A 103 -12.46 6.40 -1.87
CA SER A 103 -11.89 5.73 -3.02
C SER A 103 -10.38 5.97 -3.09
N GLY A 104 -9.62 4.94 -3.38
CA GLY A 104 -8.17 5.04 -3.46
C GLY A 104 -7.50 3.87 -4.16
N VAL A 105 -6.27 4.11 -4.61
CA VAL A 105 -5.42 3.09 -5.22
C VAL A 105 -4.06 3.10 -4.54
N MET A 106 -3.69 1.97 -3.96
CA MET A 106 -2.34 1.73 -3.45
C MET A 106 -1.53 0.97 -4.48
N LEU A 107 -0.46 1.61 -4.96
CA LEU A 107 0.55 0.96 -5.80
C LEU A 107 1.55 0.22 -4.92
N THR A 108 1.47 -1.10 -4.91
CA THR A 108 2.30 -1.94 -4.04
C THR A 108 2.47 -3.36 -4.58
N GLY A 109 3.63 -3.93 -4.30
CA GLY A 109 3.86 -5.37 -4.45
C GLY A 109 3.71 -6.13 -3.13
N SER A 110 3.36 -5.44 -1.99
CA SER A 110 3.26 -6.03 -0.65
C SER A 110 4.52 -6.83 -0.30
N HIS A 111 4.39 -8.10 0.06
CA HIS A 111 5.48 -9.02 0.37
C HIS A 111 6.05 -9.77 -0.85
N ASN A 112 5.71 -9.39 -2.09
CA ASN A 112 6.31 -10.03 -3.28
C ASN A 112 7.77 -9.58 -3.48
N PRO A 113 8.55 -10.32 -4.31
CA PRO A 113 9.91 -9.92 -4.69
C PRO A 113 10.01 -8.49 -5.24
N PRO A 114 11.20 -7.87 -5.23
CA PRO A 114 11.40 -6.46 -5.63
C PRO A 114 10.94 -6.12 -7.04
N ASN A 115 10.98 -7.08 -7.96
CA ASN A 115 10.57 -6.93 -9.36
C ASN A 115 9.05 -7.01 -9.59
N TYR A 116 8.25 -7.26 -8.55
CA TYR A 116 6.79 -7.19 -8.62
C TYR A 116 6.27 -5.82 -8.24
N ASN A 117 5.11 -5.44 -8.81
CA ASN A 117 4.28 -4.35 -8.33
C ASN A 117 2.81 -4.64 -8.64
N GLY A 118 1.88 -3.81 -8.14
CA GLY A 118 0.46 -4.03 -8.34
C GLY A 118 -0.40 -2.92 -7.78
N PHE A 119 -1.71 -3.14 -7.78
CA PHE A 119 -2.69 -2.14 -7.38
C PHE A 119 -3.72 -2.79 -6.44
N LYS A 120 -3.79 -2.31 -5.20
CA LYS A 120 -4.91 -2.55 -4.29
C LYS A 120 -5.89 -1.38 -4.47
N ILE A 121 -7.14 -1.68 -4.77
CA ILE A 121 -8.12 -0.68 -5.19
C ILE A 121 -9.30 -0.72 -4.24
N VAL A 122 -9.70 0.45 -3.74
CA VAL A 122 -10.94 0.66 -2.99
C VAL A 122 -11.78 1.70 -3.72
N ILE A 123 -13.08 1.45 -3.89
CA ILE A 123 -14.03 2.40 -4.49
C ILE A 123 -15.28 2.46 -3.59
N ALA A 124 -15.68 3.66 -3.20
CA ALA A 124 -16.82 3.89 -2.31
C ALA A 124 -16.75 3.15 -0.96
N GLY A 125 -15.54 2.82 -0.51
CA GLY A 125 -15.30 2.07 0.72
C GLY A 125 -15.21 0.55 0.54
N ASP A 126 -15.50 0.02 -0.65
CA ASP A 126 -15.40 -1.40 -0.97
C ASP A 126 -14.06 -1.71 -1.61
N THR A 127 -13.28 -2.62 -1.01
CA THR A 127 -12.06 -3.15 -1.62
C THR A 127 -12.44 -4.09 -2.76
N LEU A 128 -11.96 -3.78 -3.97
CA LEU A 128 -12.29 -4.56 -5.15
C LEU A 128 -11.71 -5.98 -5.07
N ALA A 129 -12.54 -6.97 -5.39
CA ALA A 129 -12.16 -8.37 -5.44
C ALA A 129 -12.92 -9.12 -6.55
N ASN A 130 -12.39 -10.25 -6.98
CA ASN A 130 -13.03 -11.21 -7.90
C ASN A 130 -13.67 -10.53 -9.13
N GLU A 131 -14.99 -10.59 -9.22
CA GLU A 131 -15.75 -10.04 -10.36
C GLU A 131 -15.56 -8.54 -10.53
N GLN A 132 -15.32 -7.79 -9.46
CA GLN A 132 -15.07 -6.35 -9.51
C GLN A 132 -13.72 -6.03 -10.18
N ILE A 133 -12.69 -6.85 -9.94
CA ILE A 133 -11.39 -6.74 -10.63
C ILE A 133 -11.56 -7.13 -12.12
N GLN A 134 -12.34 -8.19 -12.42
CA GLN A 134 -12.62 -8.60 -13.78
C GLN A 134 -13.46 -7.56 -14.54
N ALA A 135 -14.32 -6.82 -13.85
CA ALA A 135 -15.07 -5.73 -14.45
C ALA A 135 -14.16 -4.60 -14.98
N LEU A 136 -13.04 -4.32 -14.31
CA LEU A 136 -12.04 -3.36 -14.81
C LEU A 136 -11.39 -3.86 -16.12
N LEU A 137 -11.06 -5.14 -16.20
CA LEU A 137 -10.54 -5.75 -17.43
C LEU A 137 -11.59 -5.67 -18.56
N THR A 138 -12.85 -5.99 -18.27
CA THR A 138 -13.95 -5.90 -19.24
C THR A 138 -14.11 -4.48 -19.78
N ARG A 139 -14.04 -3.43 -18.92
CA ARG A 139 -14.08 -2.03 -19.36
C ARG A 139 -12.96 -1.71 -20.36
N LEU A 140 -11.76 -2.23 -20.12
CA LEU A 140 -10.61 -2.06 -21.02
C LEU A 140 -10.84 -2.77 -22.36
N GLN A 141 -11.31 -4.00 -22.35
CA GLN A 141 -11.56 -4.79 -23.55
C GLN A 141 -12.69 -4.23 -24.42
N THR A 142 -13.71 -3.64 -23.78
CA THR A 142 -14.87 -3.05 -24.48
C THR A 142 -14.72 -1.54 -24.74
N ASN A 143 -13.59 -0.92 -24.34
CA ASN A 143 -13.37 0.52 -24.38
C ASN A 143 -14.47 1.34 -23.68
N ASP A 144 -15.05 0.78 -22.60
CA ASP A 144 -16.03 1.47 -21.75
C ASP A 144 -15.32 2.37 -20.74
N LEU A 145 -14.73 3.47 -21.25
CA LEU A 145 -13.91 4.39 -20.48
C LEU A 145 -14.47 5.83 -20.56
N SER A 146 -14.60 6.46 -19.39
CA SER A 146 -14.90 7.90 -19.32
C SER A 146 -13.77 8.75 -19.89
N ARG A 147 -14.06 9.96 -20.32
CA ARG A 147 -13.08 10.98 -20.71
C ARG A 147 -13.39 12.28 -19.98
N GLY A 148 -12.35 12.91 -19.42
CA GLY A 148 -12.49 14.17 -18.71
C GLY A 148 -11.14 14.79 -18.43
N GLU A 149 -11.16 15.92 -17.73
CA GLU A 149 -9.97 16.65 -17.28
C GLU A 149 -10.02 16.74 -15.75
N GLY A 150 -9.42 15.78 -15.09
CA GLY A 150 -9.27 15.75 -13.63
C GLY A 150 -8.12 16.65 -13.17
N LYS A 151 -8.14 17.01 -11.88
CA LYS A 151 -7.04 17.74 -11.24
C LYS A 151 -6.25 16.80 -10.36
N VAL A 152 -4.96 17.09 -10.21
CA VAL A 152 -4.05 16.34 -9.33
C VAL A 152 -3.49 17.30 -8.30
N GLU A 153 -3.60 16.93 -7.02
CA GLU A 153 -2.99 17.64 -5.91
C GLU A 153 -2.11 16.72 -5.08
N LYS A 154 -1.05 17.26 -4.49
CA LYS A 154 -0.21 16.51 -3.53
C LYS A 154 -0.68 16.81 -2.12
N VAL A 155 -0.83 15.77 -1.31
CA VAL A 155 -1.32 15.87 0.07
C VAL A 155 -0.38 15.12 0.99
N ASP A 156 0.15 15.79 2.01
CA ASP A 156 0.85 15.12 3.11
C ASP A 156 -0.17 14.63 4.15
N ILE A 157 -0.44 13.33 4.15
CA ILE A 157 -1.43 12.73 5.02
C ILE A 157 -0.85 12.24 6.37
N LEU A 158 0.46 12.00 6.43
CA LEU A 158 1.09 11.35 7.60
C LEU A 158 0.90 12.12 8.91
N PRO A 159 0.99 13.47 8.99
CA PRO A 159 0.74 14.18 10.23
C PRO A 159 -0.67 13.95 10.77
N ARG A 160 -1.70 13.96 9.89
CA ARG A 160 -3.08 13.71 10.27
C ARG A 160 -3.31 12.25 10.68
N TYR A 161 -2.67 11.30 9.99
CA TYR A 161 -2.69 9.88 10.34
C TYR A 161 -2.08 9.63 11.72
N HIS A 162 -0.91 10.21 12.01
CA HIS A 162 -0.26 10.14 13.32
C HIS A 162 -1.14 10.74 14.42
N GLN A 163 -1.69 11.93 14.20
CA GLN A 163 -2.57 12.61 15.17
C GLN A 163 -3.76 11.74 15.55
N GLN A 164 -4.38 11.07 14.57
CA GLN A 164 -5.53 10.19 14.81
C GLN A 164 -5.14 9.02 15.71
N ILE A 165 -4.07 8.30 15.38
CA ILE A 165 -3.66 7.12 16.14
C ILE A 165 -3.20 7.48 17.56
N VAL A 166 -2.38 8.50 17.69
CA VAL A 166 -1.88 8.96 19.01
C VAL A 166 -3.04 9.49 19.87
N GLY A 167 -4.07 10.06 19.25
CA GLY A 167 -5.27 10.52 19.97
C GLY A 167 -6.12 9.37 20.51
N ASP A 168 -6.17 8.26 19.78
CA ASP A 168 -7.03 7.12 20.10
C ASP A 168 -6.37 6.10 21.05
N ILE A 169 -5.04 5.99 21.02
CA ILE A 169 -4.30 4.94 21.74
C ILE A 169 -3.62 5.51 22.98
N LYS A 170 -3.84 4.86 24.13
CA LYS A 170 -3.15 5.16 25.39
C LYS A 170 -2.58 3.88 25.97
N LEU A 171 -1.25 3.81 26.07
CA LEU A 171 -0.58 2.69 26.69
C LEU A 171 -0.60 2.80 28.21
N ALA A 172 -0.81 1.67 28.91
CA ALA A 172 -0.82 1.64 30.38
C ALA A 172 0.58 1.82 30.99
N LYS A 173 1.65 1.52 30.22
CA LYS A 173 3.04 1.69 30.63
C LYS A 173 3.93 2.00 29.41
N ARG A 174 5.09 2.58 29.67
CA ARG A 174 6.14 2.70 28.65
C ARG A 174 6.69 1.33 28.28
N LEU A 175 6.78 1.04 27.01
CA LEU A 175 7.35 -0.21 26.47
C LEU A 175 8.65 0.09 25.72
N LYS A 176 9.59 -0.87 25.72
CA LYS A 176 10.74 -0.91 24.83
C LYS A 176 10.41 -1.85 23.68
N VAL A 177 10.42 -1.35 22.45
CA VAL A 177 9.95 -2.06 21.26
C VAL A 177 11.02 -2.04 20.18
N VAL A 178 11.38 -3.22 19.66
CA VAL A 178 12.17 -3.30 18.41
C VAL A 178 11.18 -3.23 17.24
N VAL A 179 11.42 -2.32 16.30
CA VAL A 179 10.56 -2.09 15.14
C VAL A 179 11.35 -2.44 13.88
N ASP A 180 11.01 -3.55 13.26
CA ASP A 180 11.59 -4.04 12.02
C ASP A 180 10.66 -3.70 10.84
N CYS A 181 11.13 -2.84 9.95
CA CYS A 181 10.38 -2.42 8.77
C CYS A 181 10.81 -3.18 7.50
N GLY A 182 11.80 -4.07 7.56
CA GLY A 182 12.30 -4.84 6.41
C GLY A 182 12.59 -3.98 5.18
N ASN A 183 13.04 -2.73 5.38
CA ASN A 183 13.22 -1.70 4.35
C ASN A 183 11.93 -1.33 3.59
N GLY A 184 10.76 -1.68 4.11
CA GLY A 184 9.45 -1.39 3.53
C GLY A 184 8.91 0.01 3.88
N ALA A 185 7.71 0.30 3.36
CA ALA A 185 7.07 1.62 3.49
C ALA A 185 6.72 2.00 4.94
N ALA A 186 6.60 1.02 5.86
CA ALA A 186 6.37 1.30 7.27
C ALA A 186 7.51 2.10 7.91
N GLY A 187 8.73 2.05 7.35
CA GLY A 187 9.90 2.76 7.85
C GLY A 187 9.75 4.27 7.92
N ILE A 188 8.90 4.87 7.06
CA ILE A 188 8.70 6.33 7.06
C ILE A 188 7.85 6.83 8.22
N ASN A 189 7.10 5.97 8.90
CA ASN A 189 6.15 6.42 9.92
C ASN A 189 6.07 5.55 11.18
N ALA A 190 6.28 4.23 11.10
CA ALA A 190 6.07 3.34 12.22
C ALA A 190 6.99 3.63 13.43
N PRO A 191 8.30 3.87 13.27
CA PRO A 191 9.15 4.24 14.40
C PRO A 191 8.65 5.49 15.13
N GLN A 192 8.42 6.57 14.40
CA GLN A 192 7.98 7.86 14.96
C GLN A 192 6.58 7.76 15.61
N LEU A 193 5.68 6.97 15.01
CA LEU A 193 4.35 6.74 15.54
C LEU A 193 4.40 6.00 16.89
N ILE A 194 5.23 4.94 16.98
CA ILE A 194 5.38 4.16 18.20
C ILE A 194 6.10 4.98 19.29
N GLU A 195 7.08 5.82 18.93
CA GLU A 195 7.70 6.79 19.85
C GLU A 195 6.67 7.79 20.39
N ALA A 196 5.78 8.31 19.54
CA ALA A 196 4.72 9.23 19.92
C ALA A 196 3.70 8.61 20.91
N LEU A 197 3.60 7.28 20.97
CA LEU A 197 2.86 6.52 21.97
C LEU A 197 3.63 6.33 23.29
N ASN A 198 4.75 7.07 23.49
CA ASN A 198 5.63 7.01 24.65
C ASN A 198 6.39 5.67 24.81
N CYS A 199 6.71 4.98 23.70
CA CYS A 199 7.58 3.82 23.68
C CYS A 199 9.05 4.23 23.52
N GLU A 200 9.97 3.39 24.01
CA GLU A 200 11.37 3.40 23.63
C GLU A 200 11.52 2.52 22.38
N VAL A 201 11.83 3.13 21.24
CA VAL A 201 11.91 2.43 19.96
C VAL A 201 13.36 2.09 19.62
N ILE A 202 13.61 0.86 19.22
CA ILE A 202 14.86 0.41 18.62
C ILE A 202 14.56 0.08 17.16
N PRO A 203 14.95 0.97 16.21
CA PRO A 203 14.67 0.76 14.80
C PRO A 203 15.57 -0.34 14.22
N LEU A 204 15.01 -1.18 13.35
CA LEU A 204 15.67 -2.21 12.59
C LEU A 204 15.21 -2.14 11.14
N PHE A 205 16.14 -1.93 10.19
CA PHE A 205 15.86 -1.87 8.75
C PHE A 205 14.75 -0.89 8.37
N CYS A 206 14.71 0.30 8.99
CA CYS A 206 13.65 1.30 8.79
C CYS A 206 13.92 2.27 7.63
N ASP A 207 15.12 2.30 7.05
CA ASP A 207 15.38 3.05 5.82
C ASP A 207 14.68 2.37 4.65
N VAL A 208 13.83 3.12 3.93
CA VAL A 208 13.07 2.55 2.80
C VAL A 208 13.98 2.26 1.62
N ASP A 209 14.07 1.00 1.21
CA ASP A 209 14.82 0.56 0.04
C ASP A 209 14.05 -0.54 -0.70
N GLY A 210 13.61 -0.24 -1.93
CA GLY A 210 12.85 -1.16 -2.77
C GLY A 210 13.61 -2.41 -3.24
N ASN A 211 14.90 -2.54 -2.92
CA ASN A 211 15.69 -3.76 -3.14
C ASN A 211 15.57 -4.75 -1.97
N PHE A 212 15.11 -4.30 -0.79
CA PHE A 212 15.00 -5.11 0.44
C PHE A 212 16.32 -5.82 0.80
N PRO A 213 17.42 -5.09 1.05
CA PRO A 213 18.77 -5.65 1.09
C PRO A 213 19.05 -6.53 2.32
N ASN A 214 18.26 -6.41 3.39
CA ASN A 214 18.53 -7.12 4.64
C ASN A 214 17.82 -8.46 4.71
N HIS A 215 16.51 -8.46 4.59
CA HIS A 215 15.70 -9.67 4.49
C HIS A 215 14.43 -9.39 3.66
N HIS A 216 13.77 -10.43 3.22
CA HIS A 216 12.49 -10.30 2.52
C HIS A 216 11.41 -9.77 3.50
N PRO A 217 10.66 -8.69 3.17
CA PRO A 217 9.70 -8.09 4.08
C PRO A 217 8.38 -8.89 4.12
N ASP A 218 8.44 -10.09 4.67
CA ASP A 218 7.31 -10.99 4.88
C ASP A 218 7.37 -11.56 6.32
N PRO A 219 6.69 -10.91 7.28
CA PRO A 219 6.71 -11.34 8.69
C PRO A 219 5.95 -12.63 8.94
N GLY A 220 5.27 -13.18 7.94
CA GLY A 220 4.64 -14.50 8.01
C GLY A 220 5.64 -15.66 7.98
N LYS A 221 6.90 -15.40 7.65
CA LYS A 221 7.95 -16.41 7.53
C LYS A 221 8.97 -16.28 8.66
N PRO A 222 9.17 -17.33 9.49
CA PRO A 222 10.11 -17.30 10.61
C PRO A 222 11.54 -16.92 10.24
N GLU A 223 12.00 -17.29 9.05
CA GLU A 223 13.34 -16.96 8.54
C GLU A 223 13.56 -15.46 8.40
N ASN A 224 12.53 -14.66 8.17
CA ASN A 224 12.59 -13.20 8.06
C ASN A 224 12.53 -12.49 9.43
N LEU A 225 12.33 -13.22 10.52
CA LEU A 225 12.25 -12.68 11.88
C LEU A 225 13.52 -12.93 12.71
N VAL A 226 14.55 -13.56 12.13
CA VAL A 226 15.77 -13.94 12.84
C VAL A 226 16.47 -12.74 13.47
N ASP A 227 16.65 -11.65 12.70
CA ASP A 227 17.31 -10.44 13.18
C ASP A 227 16.47 -9.72 14.22
N LEU A 228 15.15 -9.68 14.07
CA LEU A 228 14.23 -9.13 15.05
C LEU A 228 14.32 -9.89 16.38
N ILE A 229 14.30 -11.22 16.34
CA ILE A 229 14.41 -12.10 17.52
C ILE A 229 15.75 -11.86 18.23
N ALA A 230 16.85 -11.80 17.48
CA ALA A 230 18.17 -11.52 18.02
C ALA A 230 18.21 -10.14 18.69
N LYS A 231 17.69 -9.09 18.03
CA LYS A 231 17.70 -7.72 18.55
C LYS A 231 16.81 -7.57 19.78
N VAL A 232 15.65 -8.21 19.86
CA VAL A 232 14.79 -8.23 21.06
C VAL A 232 15.54 -8.81 22.26
N LYS A 233 16.23 -9.95 22.08
CA LYS A 233 17.00 -10.60 23.14
C LYS A 233 18.23 -9.77 23.57
N GLU A 234 18.96 -9.23 22.60
CA GLU A 234 20.15 -8.39 22.83
C GLU A 234 19.83 -7.16 23.68
N THR A 235 18.70 -6.51 23.36
CA THR A 235 18.33 -5.22 23.97
C THR A 235 17.44 -5.34 25.19
N GLY A 236 16.92 -6.55 25.48
CA GLY A 236 15.94 -6.78 26.54
C GLY A 236 14.62 -6.03 26.27
N ALA A 237 14.23 -5.90 25.01
CA ALA A 237 12.97 -5.26 24.64
C ALA A 237 11.74 -6.05 25.13
N ASP A 238 10.66 -5.34 25.43
CA ASP A 238 9.38 -5.96 25.85
C ASP A 238 8.76 -6.79 24.73
N LEU A 239 8.93 -6.33 23.46
CA LEU A 239 8.46 -7.03 22.26
C LEU A 239 9.19 -6.52 21.00
N GLY A 240 9.04 -7.29 19.92
CA GLY A 240 9.44 -6.90 18.57
C GLY A 240 8.23 -6.89 17.64
N LEU A 241 8.20 -5.92 16.74
CA LEU A 241 7.20 -5.77 15.68
C LEU A 241 7.90 -5.80 14.32
N ALA A 242 7.46 -6.68 13.42
CA ALA A 242 7.92 -6.72 12.03
C ALA A 242 6.79 -6.38 11.08
N PHE A 243 7.04 -5.50 10.10
CA PHE A 243 6.08 -5.10 9.08
C PHE A 243 6.44 -5.69 7.72
N ASP A 244 5.42 -5.95 6.89
CA ASP A 244 5.66 -6.32 5.51
C ASP A 244 5.95 -5.09 4.61
N GLY A 245 6.22 -5.33 3.32
CA GLY A 245 6.75 -4.31 2.41
C GLY A 245 5.88 -3.06 2.26
N ASP A 246 4.56 -3.16 2.43
CA ASP A 246 3.63 -2.03 2.40
C ASP A 246 2.97 -1.73 3.77
N GLY A 247 3.37 -2.45 4.81
CA GLY A 247 3.03 -2.15 6.20
C GLY A 247 1.57 -2.47 6.59
N ASP A 248 0.88 -3.36 5.87
CA ASP A 248 -0.48 -3.78 6.21
C ASP A 248 -0.53 -5.11 7.00
N ARG A 249 0.64 -5.75 7.20
CA ARG A 249 0.81 -6.94 8.03
C ARG A 249 1.82 -6.70 9.14
N VAL A 250 1.58 -7.31 10.30
CA VAL A 250 2.48 -7.26 11.44
C VAL A 250 2.77 -8.65 11.96
N GLY A 251 4.06 -8.95 12.16
CA GLY A 251 4.56 -10.07 12.95
C GLY A 251 4.98 -9.60 14.33
N VAL A 252 4.73 -10.41 15.36
CA VAL A 252 5.04 -10.07 16.74
C VAL A 252 5.99 -11.09 17.33
N VAL A 253 7.04 -10.61 18.01
CA VAL A 253 8.01 -11.40 18.76
C VAL A 253 7.94 -10.98 20.23
N THR A 254 7.82 -11.94 21.13
CA THR A 254 7.81 -11.70 22.58
C THR A 254 9.22 -11.36 23.10
N ASN A 255 9.30 -10.84 24.32
CA ASN A 255 10.58 -10.58 25.03
C ASN A 255 11.49 -11.81 25.18
N THR A 256 10.94 -13.03 25.10
CA THR A 256 11.72 -14.28 25.11
C THR A 256 12.19 -14.72 23.73
N GLY A 257 11.79 -13.99 22.65
CA GLY A 257 12.09 -14.33 21.28
C GLY A 257 11.12 -15.35 20.65
N SER A 258 9.96 -15.59 21.27
CA SER A 258 8.94 -16.46 20.70
C SER A 258 8.08 -15.71 19.70
N ILE A 259 7.79 -16.32 18.55
CA ILE A 259 6.91 -15.76 17.53
C ILE A 259 5.45 -15.92 17.97
N VAL A 260 4.68 -14.83 17.92
CA VAL A 260 3.23 -14.87 18.04
C VAL A 260 2.64 -14.99 16.63
N TYR A 261 2.16 -16.16 16.28
CA TYR A 261 1.60 -16.42 14.96
C TYR A 261 0.30 -15.65 14.71
N PRO A 262 -0.02 -15.27 13.44
CA PRO A 262 -1.14 -14.41 13.12
C PRO A 262 -2.51 -14.89 13.61
N ASP A 263 -2.76 -16.20 13.63
CA ASP A 263 -3.98 -16.81 14.15
C ASP A 263 -4.14 -16.55 15.65
N ARG A 264 -3.05 -16.63 16.42
CA ARG A 264 -3.04 -16.31 17.86
C ARG A 264 -3.17 -14.82 18.13
N LEU A 265 -2.53 -13.99 17.28
CA LEU A 265 -2.66 -12.54 17.38
C LEU A 265 -4.10 -12.11 17.09
N LEU A 266 -4.76 -12.72 16.11
CA LEU A 266 -6.16 -12.48 15.81
C LEU A 266 -7.08 -12.84 16.98
N MET A 267 -6.81 -13.94 17.69
CA MET A 267 -7.54 -14.32 18.90
C MET A 267 -7.40 -13.30 20.04
N LEU A 268 -6.28 -12.55 20.08
CA LEU A 268 -6.08 -11.49 21.07
C LEU A 268 -6.94 -10.25 20.75
N PHE A 269 -7.23 -9.99 19.48
CA PHE A 269 -8.00 -8.82 19.03
C PHE A 269 -9.50 -9.11 18.91
N ALA A 270 -9.94 -10.36 18.96
CA ALA A 270 -11.35 -10.77 18.89
C ALA A 270 -12.02 -10.73 20.24
#